data_01734531878014188cacb579871ac35e
#
_entry.id   01734531878014188cacb579871ac35e
#
_cell.length_a   1.000
_cell.length_b   1.000
_cell.length_c   1.000
_cell.angle_alpha   90.00
_cell.angle_beta   90.00
_cell.angle_gamma   90.00
#
_symmetry.space_group_name_H-M   'P 1'
#
loop_
_entity.id
_entity.type
_entity.pdbx_description
1 polymer ?
#
loop_
_entity_poly.entity_id
_entity_poly.type
_entity_poly.pdbx_seq_one_letter_code
_entity_poly.pdbx_strand_id
1 'polypeptide(L)'
;MPSNTKVVFIAVFTFAAISLCSCGKGINLRRRAQSDTTELTPLQRDSLKFDREHHYSQNYNFVVRKPSLVLLRQLPEEALIGMPVDSVVLSKGDHIVVADIRVIPHDPKDSIWVQVARDQQTFGWARESHLLPSVVPDDSISKFISIFSDVHYVIFFIVIILIAAAYVVRVSFRRNAHIVHFNDIPSFYPTLLTLIVATSASFYATIQNFSPDTWREFYYHPTLNPFVAEPVLSVFLVSVWAMLIVGIASVDVARQRLPLDDSVLYVFGLAAVCAADYIIFSVTTLWYVGYVLLAGYIFFAIRRYLRSFCARYECGNCGKPIYHKGRCEACGAMNE
;
A
#
# COMPACT_ATOMS: atom_id res chain seq x y z
N MET A 1 -5.28 -1.77 32.80
CA MET A 1 -4.62 -1.51 31.48
C MET A 1 -3.28 -0.89 31.78
N PRO A 2 -2.17 -1.53 31.37
CA PRO A 2 -0.84 -0.97 31.61
C PRO A 2 -0.66 0.34 30.85
N SER A 3 0.07 1.26 31.46
CA SER A 3 0.32 2.63 30.97
C SER A 3 0.81 2.71 29.52
N ASN A 4 1.57 1.72 29.06
CA ASN A 4 2.17 1.69 27.73
C ASN A 4 1.15 1.53 26.59
N THR A 5 0.05 0.83 26.79
CA THR A 5 -0.99 0.66 25.77
C THR A 5 -1.70 1.97 25.46
N LYS A 6 -1.88 2.82 26.48
CA LYS A 6 -2.46 4.17 26.31
C LYS A 6 -1.52 5.08 25.50
N VAL A 7 -0.20 4.98 25.73
CA VAL A 7 0.80 5.79 25.02
C VAL A 7 0.86 5.40 23.54
N VAL A 8 0.83 4.09 23.22
CA VAL A 8 0.81 3.60 21.83
C VAL A 8 -0.48 4.02 21.12
N PHE A 9 -1.63 3.91 21.79
CA PHE A 9 -2.91 4.36 21.23
C PHE A 9 -2.95 5.87 20.98
N ILE A 10 -2.41 6.65 21.90
CA ILE A 10 -2.30 8.12 21.75
C ILE A 10 -1.35 8.46 20.60
N ALA A 11 -0.19 7.80 20.51
CA ALA A 11 0.78 8.03 19.44
C ALA A 11 0.21 7.68 18.05
N VAL A 12 -0.51 6.56 17.92
CA VAL A 12 -1.18 6.16 16.67
C VAL A 12 -2.30 7.13 16.32
N PHE A 13 -3.10 7.55 17.30
CA PHE A 13 -4.20 8.48 17.08
C PHE A 13 -3.71 9.88 16.71
N THR A 14 -2.62 10.36 17.34
CA THR A 14 -2.00 11.64 16.99
C THR A 14 -1.34 11.59 15.62
N PHE A 15 -0.66 10.49 15.26
CA PHE A 15 -0.09 10.30 13.93
C PHE A 15 -1.18 10.24 12.86
N ALA A 16 -2.28 9.51 13.11
CA ALA A 16 -3.44 9.47 12.24
C ALA A 16 -4.10 10.86 12.08
N ALA A 17 -4.26 11.60 13.17
CA ALA A 17 -4.82 12.95 13.15
C ALA A 17 -3.94 13.93 12.36
N ILE A 18 -2.61 13.85 12.53
CA ILE A 18 -1.65 14.67 11.77
C ILE A 18 -1.68 14.33 10.29
N SER A 19 -1.75 13.04 9.93
CA SER A 19 -1.85 12.59 8.54
C SER A 19 -3.17 13.04 7.89
N LEU A 20 -4.28 13.03 8.64
CA LEU A 20 -5.58 13.52 8.17
C LEU A 20 -5.62 15.04 7.97
N CYS A 21 -4.87 15.81 8.77
CA CYS A 21 -4.79 17.26 8.64
C CYS A 21 -3.88 17.74 7.50
N SER A 22 -2.87 16.96 7.13
CA SER A 22 -1.81 17.40 6.20
C SER A 22 -2.22 17.46 4.73
N CYS A 23 -3.27 16.75 4.29
CA CYS A 23 -3.63 16.58 2.88
C CYS A 23 -4.83 17.40 2.36
N GLY A 24 -5.29 18.40 3.10
CA GLY A 24 -6.58 19.07 2.79
C GLY A 24 -6.55 20.12 1.67
N LYS A 25 -5.40 20.62 1.23
CA LYS A 25 -5.37 21.82 0.37
C LYS A 25 -5.61 21.55 -1.13
N GLY A 26 -5.12 20.43 -1.67
CA GLY A 26 -5.21 20.14 -3.11
C GLY A 26 -6.62 19.74 -3.59
N ILE A 27 -7.33 18.99 -2.79
CA ILE A 27 -8.60 18.34 -3.18
C ILE A 27 -9.79 19.28 -3.09
N ASN A 28 -9.75 20.27 -2.18
CA ASN A 28 -10.80 21.28 -2.09
C ASN A 28 -10.86 22.20 -3.34
N LEU A 29 -9.72 22.47 -3.96
CA LEU A 29 -9.67 23.22 -5.22
C LEU A 29 -10.29 22.43 -6.38
N ARG A 30 -10.03 21.12 -6.45
CA ARG A 30 -10.55 20.25 -7.50
C ARG A 30 -12.07 20.02 -7.38
N ARG A 31 -12.57 19.81 -6.15
CA ARG A 31 -14.02 19.69 -5.88
C ARG A 31 -14.77 21.01 -6.13
N ARG A 32 -14.13 22.16 -5.84
CA ARG A 32 -14.68 23.49 -6.12
C ARG A 32 -14.73 23.78 -7.64
N ALA A 33 -13.70 23.39 -8.38
CA ALA A 33 -13.67 23.51 -9.85
C ALA A 33 -14.72 22.62 -10.53
N GLN A 34 -15.17 21.54 -9.90
CA GLN A 34 -16.19 20.65 -10.42
C GLN A 34 -17.63 21.19 -10.23
N SER A 35 -17.85 22.06 -9.23
CA SER A 35 -19.15 22.70 -8.97
C SER A 35 -19.39 23.97 -9.81
N ASP A 36 -18.31 24.65 -10.25
CA ASP A 36 -18.38 25.96 -10.92
C ASP A 36 -18.03 25.89 -12.41
N THR A 37 -18.43 24.84 -13.11
CA THR A 37 -18.09 24.62 -14.54
C THR A 37 -18.70 25.66 -15.50
N THR A 38 -19.56 26.52 -15.04
CA THR A 38 -20.25 27.53 -15.88
C THR A 38 -19.46 28.80 -16.15
N GLU A 39 -18.44 29.11 -15.35
CA GLU A 39 -17.65 30.35 -15.45
C GLU A 39 -16.19 30.19 -15.84
N LEU A 40 -15.76 28.97 -16.19
CA LEU A 40 -14.36 28.72 -16.54
C LEU A 40 -14.01 29.28 -17.93
N THR A 41 -12.85 29.94 -18.03
CA THR A 41 -12.29 30.36 -19.32
C THR A 41 -11.93 29.13 -20.19
N PRO A 42 -11.91 29.26 -21.53
CA PRO A 42 -11.53 28.14 -22.41
C PRO A 42 -10.19 27.49 -22.01
N LEU A 43 -9.18 28.29 -21.71
CA LEU A 43 -7.86 27.84 -21.25
C LEU A 43 -7.93 27.01 -19.96
N GLN A 44 -8.77 27.42 -19.01
CA GLN A 44 -8.94 26.67 -17.76
C GLN A 44 -9.67 25.34 -17.99
N ARG A 45 -10.61 25.29 -18.93
CA ARG A 45 -11.28 24.04 -19.31
C ARG A 45 -10.33 23.05 -19.95
N ASP A 46 -9.48 23.52 -20.86
CA ASP A 46 -8.51 22.67 -21.54
C ASP A 46 -7.44 22.16 -20.55
N SER A 47 -6.96 22.99 -19.64
CA SER A 47 -6.07 22.57 -18.57
C SER A 47 -6.70 21.53 -17.64
N LEU A 48 -7.96 21.71 -17.24
CA LEU A 48 -8.69 20.74 -16.40
C LEU A 48 -8.99 19.44 -17.15
N LYS A 49 -9.26 19.51 -18.45
CA LYS A 49 -9.43 18.34 -19.29
C LYS A 49 -8.14 17.55 -19.37
N PHE A 50 -7.03 18.23 -19.65
CA PHE A 50 -5.70 17.62 -19.68
C PHE A 50 -5.34 16.96 -18.34
N ASP A 51 -5.50 17.67 -17.22
CA ASP A 51 -5.24 17.15 -15.87
C ASP A 51 -6.09 15.89 -15.56
N ARG A 52 -7.31 15.83 -16.06
CA ARG A 52 -8.19 14.65 -15.88
C ARG A 52 -7.74 13.46 -16.72
N GLU A 53 -7.24 13.70 -17.94
CA GLU A 53 -6.81 12.64 -18.86
C GLU A 53 -5.41 12.13 -18.54
N HIS A 54 -4.51 13.02 -18.08
CA HIS A 54 -3.09 12.73 -17.87
C HIS A 54 -2.68 12.67 -16.38
N HIS A 55 -3.55 13.12 -15.46
CA HIS A 55 -3.35 13.14 -14.01
C HIS A 55 -2.23 14.05 -13.50
N TYR A 56 -1.68 14.94 -14.33
CA TYR A 56 -0.73 15.97 -13.96
C TYR A 56 -0.98 17.26 -14.75
N SER A 57 -0.46 18.38 -14.29
CA SER A 57 -0.63 19.70 -14.92
C SER A 57 0.63 20.55 -14.78
N GLN A 58 0.59 21.79 -15.22
CA GLN A 58 1.67 22.75 -14.96
C GLN A 58 1.92 22.89 -13.45
N ASN A 59 3.18 23.09 -13.07
CA ASN A 59 3.68 23.13 -11.69
C ASN A 59 3.60 21.79 -10.95
N TYR A 60 3.39 20.67 -11.65
CA TYR A 60 3.47 19.36 -11.05
C TYR A 60 4.94 18.93 -10.86
N ASN A 61 5.26 18.33 -9.70
CA ASN A 61 6.61 17.94 -9.35
C ASN A 61 6.87 16.47 -9.60
N PHE A 62 7.99 16.17 -10.24
CA PHE A 62 8.49 14.82 -10.46
C PHE A 62 9.92 14.65 -9.93
N VAL A 63 10.31 13.40 -9.74
CA VAL A 63 11.71 13.01 -9.47
C VAL A 63 12.16 12.03 -10.54
N VAL A 64 13.35 12.23 -11.08
CA VAL A 64 13.94 11.36 -12.09
C VAL A 64 14.28 10.00 -11.47
N ARG A 65 13.71 8.94 -12.03
CA ARG A 65 13.91 7.55 -11.57
C ARG A 65 15.01 6.83 -12.36
N LYS A 66 15.06 7.05 -13.68
CA LYS A 66 16.07 6.43 -14.54
C LYS A 66 17.47 7.04 -14.31
N PRO A 67 18.54 6.30 -14.64
CA PRO A 67 19.91 6.81 -14.49
C PRO A 67 20.16 8.14 -15.22
N SER A 68 19.49 8.33 -16.37
CA SER A 68 19.56 9.55 -17.15
C SER A 68 18.22 9.84 -17.84
N LEU A 69 17.87 11.11 -17.92
CA LEU A 69 16.75 11.63 -18.69
C LEU A 69 17.27 12.74 -19.60
N VAL A 70 17.13 12.54 -20.90
CA VAL A 70 17.58 13.52 -21.91
C VAL A 70 16.43 14.48 -22.23
N LEU A 71 16.68 15.75 -22.10
CA LEU A 71 15.78 16.85 -22.48
C LEU A 71 16.33 17.61 -23.68
N LEU A 72 15.47 18.04 -24.57
CA LEU A 72 15.78 18.87 -25.72
C LEU A 72 15.64 20.34 -25.33
N ARG A 73 16.66 21.18 -25.63
CA ARG A 73 16.59 22.61 -25.32
C ARG A 73 15.72 23.38 -26.32
N GLN A 74 15.70 22.92 -27.57
CA GLN A 74 14.91 23.52 -28.63
C GLN A 74 13.43 23.30 -28.44
N LEU A 75 12.65 24.16 -29.06
CA LEU A 75 11.19 23.98 -29.15
C LEU A 75 10.84 22.66 -29.87
N PRO A 76 9.75 22.00 -29.48
CA PRO A 76 9.33 20.76 -30.12
C PRO A 76 9.17 20.88 -31.65
N GLU A 77 8.68 22.01 -32.14
CA GLU A 77 8.48 22.30 -33.56
C GLU A 77 9.83 22.32 -34.31
N GLU A 78 10.86 22.90 -33.71
CA GLU A 78 12.21 22.95 -34.27
C GLU A 78 12.88 21.60 -34.34
N ALA A 79 12.66 20.77 -33.29
CA ALA A 79 13.15 19.40 -33.24
C ALA A 79 12.52 18.51 -34.32
N LEU A 80 11.26 18.75 -34.68
CA LEU A 80 10.55 18.00 -35.72
C LEU A 80 11.03 18.37 -37.15
N ILE A 81 11.52 19.59 -37.35
CA ILE A 81 12.02 20.07 -38.65
C ILE A 81 13.47 19.58 -38.93
N GLY A 82 14.10 18.89 -37.97
CA GLY A 82 15.44 18.33 -38.13
C GLY A 82 16.58 19.33 -37.92
N MET A 83 16.35 20.42 -37.19
CA MET A 83 17.40 21.32 -36.75
C MET A 83 18.38 20.64 -35.80
N PRO A 84 19.64 21.09 -35.71
CA PRO A 84 20.59 20.55 -34.72
C PRO A 84 20.03 20.71 -33.30
N VAL A 85 19.95 19.64 -32.58
CA VAL A 85 19.30 19.59 -31.27
C VAL A 85 20.38 19.63 -30.20
N ASP A 86 20.36 20.67 -29.35
CA ASP A 86 21.10 20.68 -28.10
C ASP A 86 20.30 19.95 -27.01
N SER A 87 20.99 19.18 -26.18
CA SER A 87 20.35 18.36 -25.16
C SER A 87 20.97 18.55 -23.78
N VAL A 88 20.14 18.49 -22.78
CA VAL A 88 20.53 18.49 -21.37
C VAL A 88 20.18 17.13 -20.76
N VAL A 89 21.10 16.59 -19.99
CA VAL A 89 20.90 15.29 -19.31
C VAL A 89 20.66 15.54 -17.84
N LEU A 90 19.55 15.02 -17.35
CA LEU A 90 19.22 14.97 -15.92
C LEU A 90 19.63 13.63 -15.34
N SER A 91 20.07 13.65 -14.09
CA SER A 91 20.50 12.46 -13.34
C SER A 91 19.39 11.90 -12.45
N LYS A 92 19.53 10.62 -12.09
CA LYS A 92 18.62 9.98 -11.14
C LYS A 92 18.59 10.74 -9.81
N GLY A 93 17.40 11.04 -9.34
CA GLY A 93 17.16 11.77 -8.09
C GLY A 93 16.99 13.28 -8.27
N ASP A 94 17.19 13.81 -9.50
CA ASP A 94 16.89 15.22 -9.76
C ASP A 94 15.40 15.50 -9.59
N HIS A 95 15.07 16.56 -8.84
CA HIS A 95 13.71 17.08 -8.72
C HIS A 95 13.43 18.03 -9.87
N ILE A 96 12.33 17.83 -10.54
CA ILE A 96 11.92 18.61 -11.71
C ILE A 96 10.46 19.05 -11.58
N VAL A 97 10.15 20.17 -12.16
CA VAL A 97 8.80 20.72 -12.22
C VAL A 97 8.33 20.81 -13.67
N VAL A 98 7.07 20.53 -13.92
CA VAL A 98 6.42 20.76 -15.21
C VAL A 98 6.24 22.26 -15.41
N ALA A 99 6.99 22.85 -16.37
CA ALA A 99 6.94 24.26 -16.65
C ALA A 99 5.87 24.61 -17.69
N ASP A 100 5.78 23.82 -18.77
CA ASP A 100 4.81 24.03 -19.85
C ASP A 100 4.42 22.69 -20.49
N ILE A 101 3.26 22.67 -21.15
CA ILE A 101 2.73 21.51 -21.87
C ILE A 101 2.23 21.97 -23.22
N ARG A 102 2.68 21.31 -24.30
CA ARG A 102 2.26 21.60 -25.66
C ARG A 102 1.73 20.36 -26.36
N VAL A 103 0.63 20.54 -27.07
CA VAL A 103 0.05 19.50 -27.92
C VAL A 103 0.41 19.79 -29.38
N ILE A 104 1.16 18.88 -30.00
CA ILE A 104 1.58 18.98 -31.40
C ILE A 104 0.96 17.81 -32.17
N PRO A 105 -0.19 18.01 -32.84
CA PRO A 105 -0.95 16.93 -33.48
C PRO A 105 -0.20 16.22 -34.61
N HIS A 106 0.84 16.81 -35.13
CA HIS A 106 1.60 16.30 -36.29
C HIS A 106 2.85 15.49 -35.92
N ASP A 107 3.16 15.32 -34.64
CA ASP A 107 4.26 14.42 -34.23
C ASP A 107 3.80 12.94 -34.37
N PRO A 108 4.49 12.13 -35.22
CA PRO A 108 4.11 10.74 -35.46
C PRO A 108 4.35 9.82 -34.27
N LYS A 109 5.10 10.25 -33.27
CA LYS A 109 5.47 9.44 -32.11
C LYS A 109 4.62 9.74 -30.87
N ASP A 110 4.36 11.04 -30.62
CA ASP A 110 3.63 11.48 -29.45
C ASP A 110 3.22 12.94 -29.64
N SER A 111 1.94 13.21 -29.52
CA SER A 111 1.40 14.56 -29.69
C SER A 111 1.68 15.49 -28.50
N ILE A 112 2.08 14.93 -27.33
CA ILE A 112 2.23 15.71 -26.10
C ILE A 112 3.72 15.90 -25.79
N TRP A 113 4.09 17.15 -25.66
CA TRP A 113 5.41 17.57 -25.28
C TRP A 113 5.35 18.33 -23.96
N VAL A 114 6.21 17.94 -23.03
CA VAL A 114 6.26 18.50 -21.68
C VAL A 114 7.60 19.19 -21.48
N GLN A 115 7.54 20.46 -21.12
CA GLN A 115 8.71 21.19 -20.67
C GLN A 115 8.89 20.94 -19.19
N VAL A 116 10.06 20.47 -18.82
CA VAL A 116 10.43 20.28 -17.41
C VAL A 116 11.67 21.09 -17.08
N ALA A 117 11.70 21.59 -15.86
CA ALA A 117 12.82 22.40 -15.35
C ALA A 117 13.27 21.84 -13.99
N ARG A 118 14.59 21.72 -13.80
CA ARG A 118 15.23 21.49 -12.51
C ARG A 118 15.58 22.81 -11.83
N ASP A 119 16.10 23.73 -12.60
CA ASP A 119 16.48 25.08 -12.18
C ASP A 119 16.34 26.06 -13.38
N GLN A 120 16.65 27.34 -13.14
CA GLN A 120 16.50 28.36 -14.17
C GLN A 120 17.40 28.18 -15.43
N GLN A 121 18.48 27.39 -15.31
CA GLN A 121 19.43 27.14 -16.41
C GLN A 121 19.24 25.73 -17.01
N THR A 122 18.68 24.82 -16.25
CA THR A 122 18.51 23.40 -16.62
C THR A 122 17.03 23.10 -16.84
N PHE A 123 16.59 23.32 -18.07
CA PHE A 123 15.23 23.03 -18.52
C PHE A 123 15.25 22.51 -19.95
N GLY A 124 14.19 21.85 -20.37
CA GLY A 124 14.05 21.35 -21.72
C GLY A 124 12.75 20.59 -21.94
N TRP A 125 12.58 20.15 -23.17
CA TRP A 125 11.40 19.46 -23.63
C TRP A 125 11.61 17.94 -23.73
N ALA A 126 10.61 17.19 -23.38
CA ALA A 126 10.56 15.75 -23.63
C ALA A 126 9.14 15.35 -24.06
N ARG A 127 9.02 14.30 -24.88
CA ARG A 127 7.73 13.69 -25.17
C ARG A 127 7.19 13.03 -23.92
N GLU A 128 5.88 13.08 -23.72
CA GLU A 128 5.22 12.48 -22.57
C GLU A 128 5.55 10.98 -22.45
N SER A 129 5.47 10.24 -23.55
CA SER A 129 5.79 8.81 -23.63
C SER A 129 7.23 8.46 -23.21
N HIS A 130 8.15 9.42 -23.29
CA HIS A 130 9.54 9.25 -22.85
C HIS A 130 9.75 9.73 -21.41
N LEU A 131 9.03 10.78 -21.02
CA LEU A 131 9.12 11.40 -19.69
C LEU A 131 8.51 10.50 -18.61
N LEU A 132 7.22 10.14 -18.73
CA LEU A 132 6.47 9.43 -17.67
C LEU A 132 7.12 8.12 -17.22
N PRO A 133 7.66 7.24 -18.10
CA PRO A 133 8.37 6.03 -17.65
C PRO A 133 9.73 6.32 -16.98
N SER A 134 10.19 7.56 -17.03
CA SER A 134 11.52 7.96 -16.53
C SER A 134 11.45 8.73 -15.21
N VAL A 135 10.27 9.14 -14.80
CA VAL A 135 10.03 9.94 -13.59
C VAL A 135 9.00 9.31 -12.67
N VAL A 136 8.94 9.79 -11.44
CA VAL A 136 7.96 9.42 -10.41
C VAL A 136 7.43 10.71 -9.79
N PRO A 137 6.15 10.80 -9.44
CA PRO A 137 5.64 11.93 -8.66
C PRO A 137 6.48 12.21 -7.42
N ASP A 138 6.75 13.47 -7.13
CA ASP A 138 7.54 13.86 -5.96
C ASP A 138 6.74 13.82 -4.67
N ASP A 139 6.22 12.64 -4.37
CA ASP A 139 5.49 12.33 -3.16
C ASP A 139 6.01 11.02 -2.55
N SER A 140 6.02 10.94 -1.23
CA SER A 140 6.54 9.77 -0.50
C SER A 140 5.74 8.50 -0.78
N ILE A 141 4.41 8.61 -0.96
CA ILE A 141 3.53 7.48 -1.22
C ILE A 141 3.74 6.98 -2.65
N SER A 142 3.81 7.88 -3.62
CA SER A 142 4.06 7.55 -5.03
C SER A 142 5.44 6.92 -5.22
N LYS A 143 6.47 7.45 -4.54
CA LYS A 143 7.82 6.85 -4.50
C LYS A 143 7.79 5.44 -3.92
N PHE A 144 7.08 5.24 -2.80
CA PHE A 144 6.90 3.93 -2.19
C PHE A 144 6.20 2.95 -3.14
N ILE A 145 5.08 3.34 -3.74
CA ILE A 145 4.36 2.54 -4.73
C ILE A 145 5.28 2.17 -5.90
N SER A 146 6.05 3.13 -6.41
CA SER A 146 7.01 2.92 -7.51
C SER A 146 8.08 1.88 -7.18
N ILE A 147 8.62 1.88 -5.95
CA ILE A 147 9.60 0.88 -5.49
C ILE A 147 8.97 -0.51 -5.45
N PHE A 148 7.78 -0.63 -4.86
CA PHE A 148 7.10 -1.92 -4.74
C PHE A 148 6.50 -2.44 -6.06
N SER A 149 6.27 -1.56 -7.04
CA SER A 149 5.85 -1.93 -8.39
C SER A 149 7.00 -2.45 -9.26
N ASP A 150 8.25 -2.26 -8.86
CA ASP A 150 9.40 -2.77 -9.58
C ASP A 150 9.60 -4.27 -9.30
N VAL A 151 9.44 -5.09 -10.34
CA VAL A 151 9.51 -6.55 -10.25
C VAL A 151 10.81 -7.04 -9.61
N HIS A 152 11.93 -6.34 -9.82
CA HIS A 152 13.21 -6.75 -9.25
C HIS A 152 13.24 -6.62 -7.72
N TYR A 153 12.66 -5.54 -7.17
CA TYR A 153 12.54 -5.38 -5.72
C TYR A 153 11.54 -6.37 -5.12
N VAL A 154 10.44 -6.67 -5.80
CA VAL A 154 9.48 -7.69 -5.35
C VAL A 154 10.15 -9.07 -5.26
N ILE A 155 10.90 -9.48 -6.27
CA ILE A 155 11.67 -10.74 -6.24
C ILE A 155 12.68 -10.72 -5.09
N PHE A 156 13.42 -9.64 -4.91
CA PHE A 156 14.40 -9.49 -3.82
C PHE A 156 13.73 -9.64 -2.44
N PHE A 157 12.58 -8.99 -2.21
CA PHE A 157 11.83 -9.14 -0.97
C PHE A 157 11.31 -10.57 -0.76
N ILE A 158 10.82 -11.23 -1.80
CA ILE A 158 10.40 -12.65 -1.73
C ILE A 158 11.57 -13.53 -1.30
N VAL A 159 12.75 -13.35 -1.86
CA VAL A 159 13.95 -14.11 -1.50
C VAL A 159 14.34 -13.88 -0.04
N ILE A 160 14.32 -12.62 0.44
CA ILE A 160 14.59 -12.30 1.84
C ILE A 160 13.59 -12.99 2.78
N ILE A 161 12.29 -12.94 2.44
CA ILE A 161 11.23 -13.57 3.23
C ILE A 161 11.45 -15.09 3.29
N LEU A 162 11.79 -15.73 2.18
CA LEU A 162 12.08 -17.16 2.13
C LEU A 162 13.30 -17.53 2.99
N ILE A 163 14.37 -16.74 2.93
CA ILE A 163 15.57 -16.95 3.77
C ILE A 163 15.24 -16.79 5.25
N ALA A 164 14.49 -15.73 5.59
CA ALA A 164 14.06 -15.48 6.97
C ALA A 164 13.15 -16.60 7.49
N ALA A 165 12.20 -17.06 6.69
CA ALA A 165 11.32 -18.18 7.02
C ALA A 165 12.13 -19.48 7.21
N ALA A 166 13.05 -19.80 6.31
CA ALA A 166 13.93 -20.97 6.43
C ALA A 166 14.81 -20.90 7.69
N TYR A 167 15.34 -19.71 8.02
CA TYR A 167 16.10 -19.49 9.25
C TYR A 167 15.25 -19.73 10.51
N VAL A 168 14.04 -19.16 10.56
CA VAL A 168 13.08 -19.33 11.65
C VAL A 168 12.75 -20.81 11.84
N VAL A 169 12.41 -21.51 10.75
CA VAL A 169 12.12 -22.95 10.76
C VAL A 169 13.33 -23.74 11.29
N ARG A 170 14.53 -23.45 10.80
CA ARG A 170 15.77 -24.14 11.24
C ARG A 170 16.07 -23.92 12.72
N VAL A 171 15.92 -22.68 13.23
CA VAL A 171 16.13 -22.36 14.64
C VAL A 171 15.12 -23.06 15.52
N SER A 172 13.85 -23.07 15.09
CA SER A 172 12.74 -23.75 15.77
C SER A 172 12.99 -25.26 15.90
N PHE A 173 13.45 -25.92 14.83
CA PHE A 173 13.76 -27.35 14.86
C PHE A 173 15.02 -27.69 15.70
N ARG A 174 16.05 -26.81 15.72
CA ARG A 174 17.30 -27.07 16.46
C ARG A 174 17.19 -26.87 17.96
N ARG A 175 16.33 -25.97 18.43
CA ARG A 175 16.24 -25.59 19.84
C ARG A 175 15.19 -26.38 20.63
N ASN A 176 14.46 -27.34 20.01
CA ASN A 176 13.24 -27.88 20.61
C ASN A 176 12.30 -26.76 21.13
N ALA A 177 12.48 -25.55 20.56
CA ALA A 177 11.64 -24.43 20.88
C ALA A 177 10.21 -24.82 20.54
N HIS A 178 9.32 -24.70 21.48
CA HIS A 178 7.90 -24.84 21.23
C HIS A 178 7.55 -23.87 20.11
N ILE A 179 7.20 -24.41 18.92
CA ILE A 179 6.73 -23.56 17.83
C ILE A 179 5.45 -22.93 18.36
N VAL A 180 5.51 -21.64 18.69
CA VAL A 180 4.34 -20.91 19.13
C VAL A 180 3.36 -20.93 17.97
N HIS A 181 2.31 -21.76 18.09
CA HIS A 181 1.25 -21.83 17.11
C HIS A 181 0.40 -20.57 17.24
N PHE A 182 -0.22 -20.13 16.13
CA PHE A 182 -1.20 -19.03 16.16
C PHE A 182 -2.32 -19.25 17.20
N ASN A 183 -2.53 -20.49 17.65
CA ASN A 183 -3.51 -20.86 18.67
C ASN A 183 -3.01 -20.65 20.10
N ASP A 184 -1.72 -20.45 20.34
CA ASP A 184 -1.16 -20.33 21.70
C ASP A 184 -1.43 -18.96 22.31
N ILE A 185 -1.81 -18.00 21.50
CA ILE A 185 -2.26 -16.69 21.95
C ILE A 185 -3.80 -16.63 21.83
N PRO A 186 -4.54 -16.60 22.95
CA PRO A 186 -6.00 -16.45 22.94
C PRO A 186 -6.40 -15.02 22.54
N SER A 187 -6.17 -14.67 21.30
CA SER A 187 -6.47 -13.35 20.75
C SER A 187 -6.97 -13.46 19.31
N PHE A 188 -7.97 -12.66 19.00
CA PHE A 188 -8.51 -12.57 17.64
C PHE A 188 -7.64 -11.71 16.71
N TYR A 189 -6.82 -10.80 17.24
CA TYR A 189 -6.09 -9.82 16.46
C TYR A 189 -5.16 -10.41 15.37
N PRO A 190 -4.35 -11.45 15.63
CA PRO A 190 -3.52 -12.05 14.58
C PRO A 190 -4.35 -12.65 13.43
N THR A 191 -5.43 -13.35 13.75
CA THR A 191 -6.34 -13.90 12.73
C THR A 191 -7.05 -12.80 11.96
N LEU A 192 -7.49 -11.75 12.63
CA LEU A 192 -8.12 -10.60 12.01
C LEU A 192 -7.14 -9.88 11.07
N LEU A 193 -5.86 -9.75 11.47
CA LEU A 193 -4.83 -9.14 10.64
C LEU A 193 -4.66 -9.89 9.31
N THR A 194 -4.52 -11.22 9.35
CA THR A 194 -4.36 -12.02 8.13
C THR A 194 -5.59 -11.91 7.23
N LEU A 195 -6.80 -11.88 7.80
CA LEU A 195 -8.04 -11.69 7.04
C LEU A 195 -8.11 -10.31 6.37
N ILE A 196 -7.73 -9.24 7.09
CA ILE A 196 -7.69 -7.89 6.53
C ILE A 196 -6.67 -7.81 5.41
N VAL A 197 -5.46 -8.38 5.59
CA VAL A 197 -4.41 -8.40 4.55
C VAL A 197 -4.90 -9.12 3.28
N ALA A 198 -5.47 -10.32 3.43
CA ALA A 198 -5.99 -11.11 2.31
C ALA A 198 -7.11 -10.35 1.56
N THR A 199 -8.05 -9.76 2.32
CA THR A 199 -9.15 -8.97 1.75
C THR A 199 -8.63 -7.72 1.04
N SER A 200 -7.70 -6.99 1.66
CA SER A 200 -7.08 -5.79 1.07
C SER A 200 -6.30 -6.11 -0.20
N ALA A 201 -5.56 -7.23 -0.22
CA ALA A 201 -4.82 -7.68 -1.41
C ALA A 201 -5.76 -8.01 -2.57
N SER A 202 -6.86 -8.73 -2.31
CA SER A 202 -7.87 -9.00 -3.32
C SER A 202 -8.56 -7.73 -3.81
N PHE A 203 -8.83 -6.80 -2.90
CA PHE A 203 -9.47 -5.53 -3.24
C PHE A 203 -8.55 -4.63 -4.09
N TYR A 204 -7.26 -4.59 -3.76
CA TYR A 204 -6.24 -3.91 -4.55
C TYR A 204 -6.16 -4.44 -5.98
N ALA A 205 -6.10 -5.77 -6.15
CA ALA A 205 -6.12 -6.39 -7.47
C ALA A 205 -7.43 -6.12 -8.23
N THR A 206 -8.56 -6.04 -7.53
CA THR A 206 -9.86 -5.66 -8.09
C THR A 206 -9.83 -4.23 -8.64
N ILE A 207 -9.28 -3.27 -7.90
CA ILE A 207 -9.13 -1.88 -8.36
C ILE A 207 -8.30 -1.83 -9.63
N GLN A 208 -7.16 -2.55 -9.67
CA GLN A 208 -6.30 -2.57 -10.84
C GLN A 208 -6.99 -3.14 -12.09
N ASN A 209 -7.87 -4.15 -11.92
CA ASN A 209 -8.58 -4.78 -13.04
C ASN A 209 -9.77 -3.98 -13.54
N PHE A 210 -10.55 -3.37 -12.64
CA PHE A 210 -11.84 -2.78 -12.98
C PHE A 210 -11.83 -1.25 -12.98
N SER A 211 -10.89 -0.62 -12.30
CA SER A 211 -10.80 0.85 -12.19
C SER A 211 -9.33 1.32 -12.24
N PRO A 212 -8.60 1.05 -13.35
CA PRO A 212 -7.20 1.43 -13.46
C PRO A 212 -6.98 2.95 -13.36
N ASP A 213 -7.95 3.76 -13.82
CA ASP A 213 -7.85 5.22 -13.76
C ASP A 213 -7.93 5.74 -12.33
N THR A 214 -8.74 5.12 -11.46
CA THR A 214 -8.77 5.43 -10.02
C THR A 214 -7.42 5.15 -9.36
N TRP A 215 -6.74 4.07 -9.78
CA TRP A 215 -5.41 3.78 -9.29
C TRP A 215 -4.35 4.76 -9.80
N ARG A 216 -4.43 5.17 -11.08
CA ARG A 216 -3.58 6.22 -11.65
C ARG A 216 -3.76 7.54 -10.92
N GLU A 217 -5.00 7.96 -10.70
CA GLU A 217 -5.32 9.16 -9.95
C GLU A 217 -4.70 9.13 -8.55
N PHE A 218 -4.80 8.01 -7.84
CA PHE A 218 -4.16 7.83 -6.55
C PHE A 218 -2.64 7.88 -6.62
N TYR A 219 -2.04 7.34 -7.68
CA TYR A 219 -0.60 7.36 -7.87
C TYR A 219 -0.05 8.77 -8.08
N TYR A 220 -0.76 9.62 -8.83
CA TYR A 220 -0.35 11.00 -9.06
C TYR A 220 -0.77 11.96 -7.94
N HIS A 221 -1.89 11.70 -7.29
CA HIS A 221 -2.44 12.54 -6.21
C HIS A 221 -2.74 11.70 -4.96
N PRO A 222 -1.71 11.14 -4.31
CA PRO A 222 -1.92 10.24 -3.18
C PRO A 222 -2.54 10.97 -2.00
N THR A 223 -3.48 10.32 -1.35
CA THR A 223 -4.11 10.77 -0.11
C THR A 223 -4.24 9.63 0.86
N LEU A 224 -3.97 9.86 2.13
CA LEU A 224 -4.23 8.90 3.21
C LEU A 224 -5.61 9.12 3.85
N ASN A 225 -6.33 10.15 3.42
CA ASN A 225 -7.64 10.47 3.95
C ASN A 225 -8.75 9.68 3.21
N PRO A 226 -9.36 8.66 3.84
CA PRO A 226 -10.39 7.87 3.18
C PRO A 226 -11.69 8.64 2.88
N PHE A 227 -11.93 9.76 3.57
CA PHE A 227 -13.16 10.54 3.39
C PHE A 227 -13.14 11.47 2.17
N VAL A 228 -11.98 11.64 1.54
CA VAL A 228 -11.79 12.55 0.40
C VAL A 228 -11.61 11.77 -0.90
N ALA A 229 -11.17 10.52 -0.80
CA ALA A 229 -10.95 9.63 -1.94
C ALA A 229 -12.27 9.18 -2.58
N GLU A 230 -12.19 8.66 -3.80
CA GLU A 230 -13.33 7.98 -4.43
C GLU A 230 -13.82 6.79 -3.58
N PRO A 231 -15.13 6.44 -3.64
CA PRO A 231 -15.70 5.43 -2.75
C PRO A 231 -14.94 4.10 -2.75
N VAL A 232 -14.50 3.65 -3.92
CA VAL A 232 -13.74 2.40 -4.07
C VAL A 232 -12.38 2.50 -3.40
N LEU A 233 -11.67 3.59 -3.62
CA LEU A 233 -10.39 3.86 -2.99
C LEU A 233 -10.52 4.12 -1.49
N SER A 234 -11.61 4.74 -1.05
CA SER A 234 -11.91 4.95 0.38
C SER A 234 -11.97 3.65 1.16
N VAL A 235 -12.65 2.63 0.62
CA VAL A 235 -12.71 1.30 1.25
C VAL A 235 -11.31 0.67 1.35
N PHE A 236 -10.50 0.80 0.30
CA PHE A 236 -9.12 0.32 0.34
C PHE A 236 -8.30 1.05 1.41
N LEU A 237 -8.37 2.37 1.49
CA LEU A 237 -7.66 3.16 2.51
C LEU A 237 -8.11 2.82 3.94
N VAL A 238 -9.41 2.61 4.16
CA VAL A 238 -9.92 2.13 5.47
C VAL A 238 -9.32 0.77 5.81
N SER A 239 -9.19 -0.15 4.85
CA SER A 239 -8.56 -1.46 5.10
C SER A 239 -7.08 -1.33 5.44
N VAL A 240 -6.34 -0.39 4.82
CA VAL A 240 -4.93 -0.09 5.16
C VAL A 240 -4.81 0.44 6.59
N TRP A 241 -5.68 1.37 7.00
CA TRP A 241 -5.71 1.86 8.38
C TRP A 241 -6.08 0.76 9.38
N ALA A 242 -7.07 -0.08 9.06
CA ALA A 242 -7.42 -1.23 9.88
C ALA A 242 -6.25 -2.21 10.03
N MET A 243 -5.49 -2.47 8.95
CA MET A 243 -4.30 -3.30 8.96
C MET A 243 -3.23 -2.76 9.91
N LEU A 244 -2.96 -1.45 9.89
CA LEU A 244 -2.01 -0.81 10.81
C LEU A 244 -2.46 -0.93 12.28
N ILE A 245 -3.72 -0.62 12.57
CA ILE A 245 -4.27 -0.67 13.93
C ILE A 245 -4.24 -2.09 14.48
N VAL A 246 -4.74 -3.06 13.70
CA VAL A 246 -4.79 -4.48 14.12
C VAL A 246 -3.39 -5.08 14.17
N GLY A 247 -2.46 -4.64 13.29
CA GLY A 247 -1.07 -5.02 13.32
C GLY A 247 -0.38 -4.61 14.63
N ILE A 248 -0.53 -3.35 15.04
CA ILE A 248 -0.01 -2.86 16.32
C ILE A 248 -0.65 -3.60 17.50
N ALA A 249 -1.96 -3.85 17.46
CA ALA A 249 -2.65 -4.61 18.49
C ALA A 249 -2.13 -6.06 18.58
N SER A 250 -1.83 -6.69 17.43
CA SER A 250 -1.25 -8.04 17.38
C SER A 250 0.14 -8.10 18.00
N VAL A 251 1.00 -7.11 17.72
CA VAL A 251 2.33 -6.98 18.32
C VAL A 251 2.22 -6.76 19.84
N ASP A 252 1.32 -5.89 20.29
CA ASP A 252 1.12 -5.60 21.70
C ASP A 252 0.67 -6.84 22.48
N VAL A 253 -0.29 -7.58 21.93
CA VAL A 253 -0.75 -8.85 22.53
C VAL A 253 0.36 -9.91 22.57
N ALA A 254 1.15 -10.03 21.51
CA ALA A 254 2.29 -10.95 21.48
C ALA A 254 3.30 -10.62 22.58
N ARG A 255 3.65 -9.34 22.75
CA ARG A 255 4.57 -8.87 23.80
C ARG A 255 4.04 -9.05 25.22
N GLN A 256 2.73 -9.00 25.42
CA GLN A 256 2.11 -9.19 26.73
C GLN A 256 2.00 -10.66 27.14
N ARG A 257 1.94 -11.56 26.17
CA ARG A 257 1.66 -12.99 26.40
C ARG A 257 2.90 -13.88 26.29
N LEU A 258 3.92 -13.46 25.58
CA LEU A 258 5.12 -14.25 25.30
C LEU A 258 6.37 -13.55 25.84
N PRO A 259 7.42 -14.34 26.20
CA PRO A 259 8.77 -13.81 26.40
C PRO A 259 9.26 -13.04 25.17
N LEU A 260 10.20 -12.11 25.33
CA LEU A 260 10.64 -11.25 24.24
C LEU A 260 11.12 -12.03 23.02
N ASP A 261 11.93 -13.09 23.23
CA ASP A 261 12.47 -13.90 22.14
C ASP A 261 11.38 -14.60 21.33
N ASP A 262 10.40 -15.20 22.02
CA ASP A 262 9.26 -15.88 21.41
C ASP A 262 8.29 -14.88 20.76
N SER A 263 8.10 -13.72 21.37
CA SER A 263 7.27 -12.64 20.81
C SER A 263 7.84 -12.13 19.49
N VAL A 264 9.15 -11.92 19.41
CA VAL A 264 9.81 -11.49 18.16
C VAL A 264 9.64 -12.57 17.09
N LEU A 265 9.90 -13.83 17.43
CA LEU A 265 9.73 -14.96 16.51
C LEU A 265 8.28 -15.07 15.99
N TYR A 266 7.30 -14.91 16.89
CA TYR A 266 5.88 -14.93 16.55
C TYR A 266 5.50 -13.79 15.58
N VAL A 267 5.96 -12.56 15.86
CA VAL A 267 5.68 -11.39 15.01
C VAL A 267 6.29 -11.57 13.62
N PHE A 268 7.52 -12.09 13.52
CA PHE A 268 8.12 -12.41 12.22
C PHE A 268 7.34 -13.50 11.47
N GLY A 269 6.88 -14.55 12.18
CA GLY A 269 6.03 -15.59 11.60
C GLY A 269 4.70 -15.02 11.08
N LEU A 270 4.06 -14.16 11.87
CA LEU A 270 2.82 -13.47 11.48
C LEU A 270 3.04 -12.57 10.26
N ALA A 271 4.13 -11.80 10.24
CA ALA A 271 4.49 -10.97 9.09
C ALA A 271 4.73 -11.80 7.81
N ALA A 272 5.39 -12.95 7.95
CA ALA A 272 5.60 -13.88 6.82
C ALA A 272 4.27 -14.44 6.27
N VAL A 273 3.32 -14.79 7.14
CA VAL A 273 1.97 -15.22 6.73
C VAL A 273 1.24 -14.09 6.02
N CYS A 274 1.25 -12.87 6.57
CA CYS A 274 0.65 -11.71 5.94
C CYS A 274 1.26 -11.42 4.55
N ALA A 275 2.57 -11.54 4.41
CA ALA A 275 3.24 -11.37 3.12
C ALA A 275 2.84 -12.46 2.11
N ALA A 276 2.74 -13.71 2.55
CA ALA A 276 2.25 -14.81 1.73
C ALA A 276 0.80 -14.60 1.29
N ASP A 277 -0.08 -14.23 2.22
CA ASP A 277 -1.48 -13.90 1.94
C ASP A 277 -1.58 -12.77 0.91
N TYR A 278 -0.80 -11.69 1.08
CA TYR A 278 -0.78 -10.58 0.14
C TYR A 278 -0.42 -11.05 -1.28
N ILE A 279 0.65 -11.83 -1.43
CA ILE A 279 1.10 -12.32 -2.74
C ILE A 279 0.06 -13.26 -3.34
N ILE A 280 -0.42 -14.24 -2.58
CA ILE A 280 -1.38 -15.24 -3.05
C ILE A 280 -2.66 -14.56 -3.52
N PHE A 281 -3.26 -13.72 -2.67
CA PHE A 281 -4.55 -13.11 -2.99
C PHE A 281 -4.44 -12.00 -4.04
N SER A 282 -3.34 -11.25 -4.09
CA SER A 282 -3.10 -10.28 -5.15
C SER A 282 -2.99 -10.95 -6.52
N VAL A 283 -2.20 -12.01 -6.64
CA VAL A 283 -1.99 -12.72 -7.92
C VAL A 283 -3.22 -13.53 -8.33
N THR A 284 -3.82 -14.30 -7.42
CA THR A 284 -4.96 -15.16 -7.76
C THR A 284 -6.23 -14.40 -8.09
N THR A 285 -6.40 -13.19 -7.54
CA THR A 285 -7.55 -12.32 -7.85
C THR A 285 -7.48 -11.78 -9.28
N LEU A 286 -6.29 -11.58 -9.86
CA LEU A 286 -6.15 -11.22 -11.26
C LEU A 286 -6.78 -12.27 -12.20
N TRP A 287 -6.82 -13.53 -11.78
CA TRP A 287 -7.42 -14.66 -12.52
C TRP A 287 -8.82 -15.01 -12.04
N TYR A 288 -9.48 -14.16 -11.25
CA TYR A 288 -10.80 -14.36 -10.63
C TYR A 288 -10.89 -15.52 -9.63
N VAL A 289 -9.92 -16.43 -9.59
CA VAL A 289 -9.86 -17.57 -8.65
C VAL A 289 -9.72 -17.07 -7.21
N GLY A 290 -9.05 -15.93 -7.03
CA GLY A 290 -8.81 -15.33 -5.71
C GLY A 290 -10.09 -15.06 -4.90
N TYR A 291 -11.21 -14.72 -5.55
CA TYR A 291 -12.48 -14.49 -4.84
C TYR A 291 -13.01 -15.74 -4.15
N VAL A 292 -12.93 -16.88 -4.83
CA VAL A 292 -13.37 -18.17 -4.27
C VAL A 292 -12.43 -18.61 -3.15
N LEU A 293 -11.12 -18.44 -3.37
CA LEU A 293 -10.10 -18.73 -2.34
C LEU A 293 -10.28 -17.84 -1.12
N LEU A 294 -10.58 -16.53 -1.30
CA LEU A 294 -10.82 -15.60 -0.21
C LEU A 294 -12.03 -16.01 0.63
N ALA A 295 -13.15 -16.36 -0.02
CA ALA A 295 -14.35 -16.83 0.68
C ALA A 295 -14.05 -18.10 1.50
N GLY A 296 -13.33 -19.05 0.92
CA GLY A 296 -12.87 -20.27 1.60
C GLY A 296 -11.93 -19.96 2.78
N TYR A 297 -10.99 -19.02 2.58
CA TYR A 297 -10.05 -18.61 3.63
C TYR A 297 -10.75 -17.94 4.82
N ILE A 298 -11.67 -17.01 4.56
CA ILE A 298 -12.49 -16.35 5.59
C ILE A 298 -13.28 -17.39 6.37
N PHE A 299 -13.98 -18.31 5.68
CA PHE A 299 -14.76 -19.37 6.32
C PHE A 299 -13.87 -20.26 7.21
N PHE A 300 -12.72 -20.69 6.69
CA PHE A 300 -11.79 -21.55 7.43
C PHE A 300 -11.20 -20.83 8.65
N ALA A 301 -10.76 -19.58 8.51
CA ALA A 301 -10.16 -18.80 9.58
C ALA A 301 -11.16 -18.55 10.72
N ILE A 302 -12.40 -18.16 10.38
CA ILE A 302 -13.46 -17.95 11.37
C ILE A 302 -13.82 -19.27 12.06
N ARG A 303 -14.01 -20.35 11.30
CA ARG A 303 -14.32 -21.67 11.86
C ARG A 303 -13.22 -22.15 12.80
N ARG A 304 -11.95 -21.98 12.41
CA ARG A 304 -10.80 -22.34 13.24
C ARG A 304 -10.78 -21.53 14.52
N TYR A 305 -10.95 -20.21 14.44
CA TYR A 305 -11.00 -19.33 15.60
C TYR A 305 -12.12 -19.75 16.58
N LEU A 306 -13.34 -19.91 16.08
CA LEU A 306 -14.47 -20.32 16.90
C LEU A 306 -14.25 -21.67 17.59
N ARG A 307 -13.58 -22.62 16.94
CA ARG A 307 -13.24 -23.90 17.53
C ARG A 307 -12.16 -23.84 18.60
N SER A 308 -11.15 -22.95 18.39
CA SER A 308 -9.98 -22.88 19.27
C SER A 308 -10.19 -22.02 20.50
N PHE A 309 -11.03 -20.98 20.42
CA PHE A 309 -11.16 -19.98 21.48
C PHE A 309 -12.54 -19.83 22.09
N CYS A 310 -13.56 -20.42 21.52
CA CYS A 310 -14.87 -20.49 22.14
C CYS A 310 -14.99 -21.75 23.01
N ALA A 311 -14.18 -21.84 24.07
CA ALA A 311 -14.40 -22.83 25.11
C ALA A 311 -15.73 -22.55 25.81
N ARG A 312 -16.63 -23.53 25.81
CA ARG A 312 -17.96 -23.38 26.43
C ARG A 312 -17.95 -23.52 27.96
N TYR A 313 -16.90 -24.08 28.51
CA TYR A 313 -16.83 -24.45 29.93
C TYR A 313 -15.44 -24.17 30.49
N GLU A 314 -15.39 -23.89 31.79
CA GLU A 314 -14.15 -23.85 32.55
C GLU A 314 -14.11 -25.03 33.50
N CYS A 315 -12.96 -25.64 33.69
CA CYS A 315 -12.83 -26.74 34.65
C CYS A 315 -13.00 -26.21 36.09
N GLY A 316 -13.95 -26.72 36.81
CA GLY A 316 -14.23 -26.30 38.19
C GLY A 316 -13.08 -26.52 39.18
N ASN A 317 -12.09 -27.37 38.84
CA ASN A 317 -10.97 -27.68 39.72
C ASN A 317 -9.69 -26.86 39.37
N CYS A 318 -9.38 -26.67 38.09
CA CYS A 318 -8.12 -26.03 37.67
C CYS A 318 -8.32 -24.73 36.85
N GLY A 319 -9.57 -24.31 36.59
CA GLY A 319 -9.89 -23.09 35.83
C GLY A 319 -9.49 -23.11 34.36
N LYS A 320 -8.98 -24.24 33.84
CA LYS A 320 -8.62 -24.32 32.43
C LYS A 320 -9.84 -24.46 31.53
N PRO A 321 -9.84 -23.83 30.34
CA PRO A 321 -10.95 -23.97 29.42
C PRO A 321 -11.09 -25.40 28.91
N ILE A 322 -12.31 -25.93 28.91
CA ILE A 322 -12.66 -27.25 28.38
C ILE A 322 -13.73 -27.14 27.30
N TYR A 323 -13.55 -27.91 26.23
CA TYR A 323 -14.41 -27.84 25.04
C TYR A 323 -15.61 -28.78 25.14
N HIS A 324 -15.51 -29.80 26.01
CA HIS A 324 -16.53 -30.80 26.22
C HIS A 324 -16.72 -31.07 27.75
N LYS A 325 -17.94 -31.35 28.16
CA LYS A 325 -18.22 -31.89 29.52
C LYS A 325 -17.54 -33.24 29.65
N GLY A 326 -16.99 -33.50 30.80
CA GLY A 326 -16.30 -34.75 31.09
C GLY A 326 -14.96 -34.57 31.81
N ARG A 327 -14.03 -35.47 31.59
CA ARG A 327 -12.73 -35.46 32.26
C ARG A 327 -11.82 -34.35 31.71
N CYS A 328 -11.32 -33.48 32.59
CA CYS A 328 -10.38 -32.43 32.23
C CYS A 328 -9.04 -33.05 31.86
N GLU A 329 -8.53 -32.75 30.65
CA GLU A 329 -7.23 -33.24 30.15
C GLU A 329 -6.04 -32.72 30.97
N ALA A 330 -6.18 -31.58 31.65
CA ALA A 330 -5.08 -30.94 32.38
C ALA A 330 -4.97 -31.44 33.85
N CYS A 331 -6.08 -31.67 34.52
CA CYS A 331 -6.07 -32.06 35.95
C CYS A 331 -6.82 -33.39 36.26
N GLY A 332 -7.42 -33.99 35.23
CA GLY A 332 -8.15 -35.26 35.38
C GLY A 332 -9.50 -35.17 36.09
N ALA A 333 -9.92 -33.98 36.56
CA ALA A 333 -11.20 -33.79 37.25
C ALA A 333 -12.38 -33.98 36.29
N MET A 334 -13.46 -34.63 36.78
CA MET A 334 -14.70 -34.74 36.03
C MET A 334 -15.52 -33.45 36.17
N ASN A 335 -15.97 -32.91 35.06
CA ASN A 335 -16.81 -31.71 34.96
C ASN A 335 -18.14 -32.12 34.32
N GLU A 336 -19.22 -31.88 35.00
CA GLU A 336 -20.59 -32.22 34.58
C GLU A 336 -21.21 -31.12 33.66
#